data_e0726d3a220b0e7eee5402954e6cf402
#
_entry.id   e0726d3a220b0e7eee5402954e6cf402
#
_cell.length_a   1.000
_cell.length_b   1.000
_cell.length_c   1.000
_cell.angle_alpha   90.00
_cell.angle_beta   90.00
_cell.angle_gamma   90.00
#
_symmetry.space_group_name_H-M   'P 1'
#
loop_
_entity.id
_entity.type
_entity.pdbx_description
1 polymer ?
#
loop_
_entity_poly.entity_id
_entity_poly.type
_entity_poly.pdbx_seq_one_letter_code
_entity_poly.pdbx_strand_id
1 'polypeptide(L)'
;MFTGIVQAVGRIEKLRPLQVNVGRLALADVRIGDSICVQGCCLTVVKKAGGKLWFDVSNETLRVTAGLDRAGEVNLEKSLGFGDKLGGHLVTGHVDGVGVVQKHLNGFLQVRAPKVLSRYIARKGSICIDGVSLTVNRVRRNAFEVNLIPHTLKVTTLKRLKRGVKVNLEIDLLARYLERLMSS
;
A
#
# COMPACT_ATOMS: atom_id res chain seq x y z
N MET A 1 10.38 -6.28 -3.55
CA MET A 1 9.53 -6.93 -2.52
C MET A 1 9.51 -6.07 -1.28
N PHE A 2 8.38 -6.03 -0.57
CA PHE A 2 8.11 -5.25 0.64
C PHE A 2 7.45 -6.13 1.68
N THR A 3 7.19 -5.61 2.87
CA THR A 3 6.56 -6.33 3.98
C THR A 3 5.18 -5.80 4.35
N GLY A 4 4.85 -4.62 3.88
CA GLY A 4 3.68 -3.86 4.33
C GLY A 4 3.86 -3.20 5.70
N ILE A 5 5.11 -3.04 6.14
CA ILE A 5 5.46 -2.28 7.34
C ILE A 5 5.96 -0.90 6.92
N VAL A 6 5.08 0.08 7.02
CA VAL A 6 5.38 1.46 6.64
C VAL A 6 6.51 2.03 7.49
N GLN A 7 7.54 2.57 6.82
CA GLN A 7 8.73 3.13 7.47
C GLN A 7 8.62 4.66 7.67
N ALA A 8 7.87 5.35 6.80
CA ALA A 8 7.64 6.78 6.90
C ALA A 8 6.35 7.20 6.20
N VAL A 9 5.83 8.37 6.57
CA VAL A 9 4.85 9.11 5.79
C VAL A 9 5.57 10.23 5.07
N GLY A 10 5.53 10.19 3.74
CA GLY A 10 6.03 11.23 2.86
C GLY A 10 4.89 12.11 2.32
N ARG A 11 5.24 13.01 1.41
CA ARG A 11 4.27 13.91 0.77
C ARG A 11 4.57 14.06 -0.72
N ILE A 12 3.58 13.80 -1.56
CA ILE A 12 3.63 14.14 -2.99
C ILE A 12 3.56 15.66 -3.12
N GLU A 13 4.57 16.26 -3.76
CA GLU A 13 4.67 17.70 -3.99
C GLU A 13 4.46 18.06 -5.47
N LYS A 14 4.85 17.17 -6.41
CA LYS A 14 4.67 17.34 -7.86
C LYS A 14 4.20 16.02 -8.48
N LEU A 15 3.50 16.10 -9.59
CA LEU A 15 2.86 14.93 -10.23
C LEU A 15 3.59 14.44 -11.50
N ARG A 16 4.35 15.29 -12.17
CA ARG A 16 5.01 14.96 -13.45
C ARG A 16 6.37 15.65 -13.55
N PRO A 17 7.49 14.92 -13.35
CA PRO A 17 7.55 13.59 -12.75
C PRO A 17 7.01 13.58 -11.33
N LEU A 18 6.56 12.41 -10.83
CA LEU A 18 6.07 12.30 -9.46
C LEU A 18 7.20 12.59 -8.49
N GLN A 19 7.08 13.65 -7.71
CA GLN A 19 8.07 14.06 -6.70
C GLN A 19 7.49 13.86 -5.32
N VAL A 20 8.20 13.10 -4.50
CA VAL A 20 7.81 12.81 -3.12
C VAL A 20 8.88 13.32 -2.17
N ASN A 21 8.50 14.20 -1.25
CA ASN A 21 9.28 14.50 -0.06
C ASN A 21 9.12 13.30 0.88
N VAL A 22 10.21 12.66 1.25
CA VAL A 22 10.17 11.37 1.93
C VAL A 22 10.07 11.47 3.46
N GLY A 23 9.95 12.69 3.99
CA GLY A 23 9.82 12.90 5.44
C GLY A 23 11.02 12.35 6.21
N ARG A 24 10.77 11.36 7.06
CA ARG A 24 11.78 10.72 7.91
C ARG A 24 12.39 9.44 7.33
N LEU A 25 12.04 9.05 6.11
CA LEU A 25 12.61 7.86 5.48
C LEU A 25 14.13 8.05 5.29
N ALA A 26 14.93 7.14 5.85
CA ALA A 26 16.38 7.17 5.67
C ALA A 26 16.72 6.86 4.21
N LEU A 27 17.48 7.75 3.56
CA LEU A 27 17.84 7.65 2.15
C LEU A 27 19.31 7.27 1.91
N ALA A 28 20.11 7.04 2.96
CA ALA A 28 21.55 6.78 2.81
C ALA A 28 21.83 5.58 1.88
N ASP A 29 21.04 4.53 2.01
CA ASP A 29 21.12 3.27 1.26
C ASP A 29 20.28 3.23 -0.03
N VAL A 30 19.44 4.26 -0.29
CA VAL A 30 18.60 4.31 -1.49
C VAL A 30 19.41 4.83 -2.68
N ARG A 31 19.33 4.11 -3.81
CA ARG A 31 19.99 4.44 -5.09
C ARG A 31 18.97 4.66 -6.20
N ILE A 32 19.39 5.32 -7.27
CA ILE A 32 18.62 5.37 -8.52
C ILE A 32 18.48 3.94 -9.04
N GLY A 33 17.28 3.55 -9.46
CA GLY A 33 16.94 2.18 -9.84
C GLY A 33 16.32 1.34 -8.73
N ASP A 34 16.42 1.76 -7.47
CA ASP A 34 15.77 1.04 -6.37
C ASP A 34 14.25 1.22 -6.41
N SER A 35 13.55 0.22 -5.85
CA SER A 35 12.10 0.24 -5.70
C SER A 35 11.70 0.79 -4.33
N ILE A 36 10.74 1.70 -4.33
CA ILE A 36 10.07 2.21 -3.13
C ILE A 36 8.58 1.93 -3.26
N CYS A 37 7.96 1.40 -2.23
CA CYS A 37 6.50 1.29 -2.12
C CYS A 37 5.95 2.66 -1.72
N VAL A 38 5.21 3.29 -2.61
CA VAL A 38 4.55 4.59 -2.40
C VAL A 38 3.04 4.38 -2.38
N GLN A 39 2.40 4.54 -1.24
CA GLN A 39 0.96 4.30 -1.05
C GLN A 39 0.51 2.92 -1.54
N GLY A 40 1.34 1.90 -1.36
CA GLY A 40 1.08 0.52 -1.82
C GLY A 40 1.51 0.24 -3.27
N CYS A 41 2.05 1.21 -3.98
CA CYS A 41 2.51 1.04 -5.36
C CYS A 41 4.04 0.97 -5.43
N CYS A 42 4.60 -0.07 -6.04
CA CYS A 42 6.03 -0.21 -6.31
C CYS A 42 6.46 0.77 -7.40
N LEU A 43 7.30 1.74 -7.07
CA LEU A 43 7.81 2.74 -7.99
C LEU A 43 9.34 2.74 -7.98
N THR A 44 9.94 2.89 -9.18
CA THR A 44 11.40 2.93 -9.35
C THR A 44 11.91 4.36 -9.19
N VAL A 45 12.93 4.55 -8.36
CA VAL A 45 13.58 5.83 -8.15
C VAL A 45 14.36 6.23 -9.40
N VAL A 46 14.03 7.38 -9.99
CA VAL A 46 14.75 7.94 -11.15
C VAL A 46 15.66 9.12 -10.79
N LYS A 47 15.41 9.76 -9.64
CA LYS A 47 16.24 10.84 -9.11
C LYS A 47 16.10 10.91 -7.59
N LYS A 48 17.21 11.29 -6.92
CA LYS A 48 17.28 11.50 -5.47
C LYS A 48 18.03 12.81 -5.19
N ALA A 49 17.43 13.74 -4.44
CA ALA A 49 18.06 14.97 -4.01
C ALA A 49 17.30 15.62 -2.85
N GLY A 50 17.99 16.21 -1.89
CA GLY A 50 17.42 17.09 -0.86
C GLY A 50 16.25 16.49 -0.07
N GLY A 51 16.34 15.21 0.32
CA GLY A 51 15.25 14.53 1.04
C GLY A 51 14.03 14.20 0.19
N LYS A 52 14.19 14.20 -1.14
CA LYS A 52 13.12 13.91 -2.10
C LYS A 52 13.53 12.81 -3.05
N LEU A 53 12.53 12.06 -3.51
CA LEU A 53 12.64 11.06 -4.56
C LEU A 53 11.70 11.43 -5.72
N TRP A 54 12.13 11.10 -6.94
CA TRP A 54 11.34 11.25 -8.16
C TRP A 54 11.10 9.88 -8.78
N PHE A 55 9.93 9.75 -9.38
CA PHE A 55 9.47 8.53 -10.00
C PHE A 55 8.79 8.85 -11.32
N ASP A 56 9.02 8.02 -12.34
CA ASP A 56 8.23 8.01 -13.55
C ASP A 56 7.05 7.06 -13.36
N VAL A 57 5.84 7.61 -13.40
CA VAL A 57 4.60 6.84 -13.17
C VAL A 57 3.83 6.77 -14.47
N SER A 58 3.54 5.56 -14.93
CA SER A 58 2.77 5.33 -16.14
C SER A 58 1.32 5.81 -15.99
N ASN A 59 0.68 6.19 -17.11
CA ASN A 59 -0.74 6.51 -17.10
C ASN A 59 -1.59 5.32 -16.65
N GLU A 60 -1.17 4.10 -16.95
CA GLU A 60 -1.84 2.89 -16.47
C GLU A 60 -1.81 2.81 -14.94
N THR A 61 -0.64 2.99 -14.31
CA THR A 61 -0.53 3.02 -12.85
C THR A 61 -1.46 4.06 -12.24
N LEU A 62 -1.48 5.29 -12.78
CA LEU A 62 -2.36 6.36 -12.28
C LEU A 62 -3.85 6.01 -12.43
N ARG A 63 -4.21 5.23 -13.46
CA ARG A 63 -5.60 4.82 -13.72
C ARG A 63 -6.08 3.74 -12.75
N VAL A 64 -5.22 2.82 -12.34
CA VAL A 64 -5.59 1.65 -11.52
C VAL A 64 -5.31 1.85 -10.03
N THR A 65 -4.72 2.97 -9.64
CA THR A 65 -4.41 3.29 -8.25
C THR A 65 -5.16 4.52 -7.75
N ALA A 66 -5.14 4.75 -6.46
CA ALA A 66 -5.68 5.94 -5.82
C ALA A 66 -4.57 6.73 -5.11
N GLY A 67 -4.65 8.07 -5.17
CA GLY A 67 -3.82 8.97 -4.37
C GLY A 67 -2.46 9.32 -4.96
N LEU A 68 -2.04 8.73 -6.11
CA LEU A 68 -0.82 9.12 -6.82
C LEU A 68 -1.04 10.26 -7.82
N ASP A 69 -2.28 10.61 -8.08
CA ASP A 69 -2.75 11.62 -9.03
C ASP A 69 -2.91 13.03 -8.45
N ARG A 70 -2.57 13.21 -7.17
CA ARG A 70 -2.72 14.49 -6.45
C ARG A 70 -1.67 14.68 -5.36
N ALA A 71 -1.43 15.93 -4.99
CA ALA A 71 -0.60 16.27 -3.84
C ALA A 71 -1.25 15.74 -2.54
N GLY A 72 -0.43 15.23 -1.64
CA GLY A 72 -0.93 14.66 -0.38
C GLY A 72 0.08 13.76 0.32
N GLU A 73 -0.26 13.32 1.51
CA GLU A 73 0.57 12.37 2.25
C GLU A 73 0.42 10.95 1.69
N VAL A 74 1.54 10.21 1.71
CA VAL A 74 1.65 8.84 1.23
C VAL A 74 2.48 7.99 2.20
N ASN A 75 2.10 6.72 2.35
CA ASN A 75 2.89 5.74 3.06
C ASN A 75 4.12 5.35 2.21
N LEU A 76 5.25 5.20 2.88
CA LEU A 76 6.52 4.85 2.24
C LEU A 76 7.17 3.65 2.93
N GLU A 77 7.64 2.70 2.11
CA GLU A 77 8.46 1.57 2.53
C GLU A 77 9.55 1.32 1.49
N LYS A 78 10.80 1.12 1.94
CA LYS A 78 11.90 0.67 1.07
C LYS A 78 11.75 -0.82 0.77
N SER A 79 12.27 -1.27 -0.36
CA SER A 79 12.36 -2.70 -0.65
C SER A 79 13.17 -3.44 0.41
N LEU A 80 12.76 -4.68 0.69
CA LEU A 80 13.49 -5.61 1.56
C LEU A 80 14.91 -5.83 1.07
N GLY A 81 15.87 -5.68 1.96
CA GLY A 81 17.24 -6.14 1.79
C GLY A 81 17.43 -7.59 2.27
N PHE A 82 18.58 -8.16 1.93
CA PHE A 82 18.94 -9.47 2.47
C PHE A 82 19.16 -9.37 3.99
N GLY A 83 18.50 -10.26 4.74
CA GLY A 83 18.56 -10.28 6.21
C GLY A 83 17.52 -9.42 6.92
N ASP A 84 16.72 -8.63 6.20
CA ASP A 84 15.64 -7.87 6.80
C ASP A 84 14.52 -8.77 7.33
N LYS A 85 13.82 -8.29 8.37
CA LYS A 85 12.70 -9.02 8.99
C LYS A 85 11.45 -8.88 8.14
N LEU A 86 10.77 -9.99 7.85
CA LEU A 86 9.42 -10.00 7.28
C LEU A 86 8.39 -9.75 8.40
N GLY A 87 8.19 -8.49 8.77
CA GLY A 87 7.29 -8.12 9.87
C GLY A 87 5.79 -8.15 9.55
N GLY A 88 5.42 -8.18 8.27
CA GLY A 88 4.04 -8.29 7.79
C GLY A 88 3.83 -9.56 6.97
N HIS A 89 3.54 -9.39 5.66
CA HIS A 89 3.48 -10.48 4.69
C HIS A 89 4.22 -10.09 3.41
N LEU A 90 4.35 -10.98 2.45
CA LEU A 90 4.99 -10.67 1.16
C LEU A 90 4.12 -9.70 0.37
N VAL A 91 4.57 -8.46 0.24
CA VAL A 91 3.92 -7.39 -0.53
C VAL A 91 4.79 -7.07 -1.75
N THR A 92 4.20 -7.04 -2.93
CA THR A 92 4.91 -6.76 -4.18
C THR A 92 4.87 -5.29 -4.56
N GLY A 93 3.87 -4.56 -4.06
CA GLY A 93 3.55 -3.21 -4.50
C GLY A 93 2.78 -3.18 -5.82
N HIS A 94 2.18 -4.30 -6.20
CA HIS A 94 1.35 -4.42 -7.40
C HIS A 94 -0.12 -4.34 -7.01
N VAL A 95 -0.67 -3.13 -7.06
CA VAL A 95 -2.05 -2.85 -6.67
C VAL A 95 -3.02 -3.63 -7.55
N ASP A 96 -3.87 -4.47 -6.94
CA ASP A 96 -4.88 -5.28 -7.64
C ASP A 96 -6.16 -4.52 -7.93
N GLY A 97 -6.40 -3.47 -7.17
CA GLY A 97 -7.58 -2.64 -7.35
C GLY A 97 -7.77 -1.62 -6.25
N VAL A 98 -8.81 -0.81 -6.41
CA VAL A 98 -9.14 0.26 -5.49
C VAL A 98 -10.38 -0.11 -4.67
N GLY A 99 -10.20 -0.16 -3.36
CA GLY A 99 -11.29 -0.31 -2.40
C GLY A 99 -11.90 1.02 -1.98
N VAL A 100 -13.06 0.96 -1.35
CA VAL A 100 -13.76 2.14 -0.81
C VAL A 100 -14.05 1.93 0.67
N VAL A 101 -13.59 2.84 1.50
CA VAL A 101 -13.85 2.83 2.95
C VAL A 101 -15.35 2.97 3.21
N GLN A 102 -15.92 2.01 3.93
CA GLN A 102 -17.33 2.01 4.33
C GLN A 102 -17.51 2.59 5.73
N LYS A 103 -16.57 2.27 6.63
CA LYS A 103 -16.57 2.73 8.02
C LYS A 103 -15.16 2.80 8.56
N HIS A 104 -14.85 3.83 9.33
CA HIS A 104 -13.65 3.93 10.15
C HIS A 104 -14.01 4.58 11.48
N LEU A 105 -13.82 3.84 12.58
CA LEU A 105 -14.14 4.31 13.93
C LEU A 105 -13.30 3.55 14.96
N ASN A 106 -12.56 4.25 15.81
CA ASN A 106 -11.79 3.68 16.92
C ASN A 106 -10.88 2.50 16.52
N GLY A 107 -10.18 2.64 15.40
CA GLY A 107 -9.31 1.59 14.86
C GLY A 107 -10.04 0.50 14.05
N PHE A 108 -11.37 0.40 14.15
CA PHE A 108 -12.14 -0.47 13.26
C PHE A 108 -12.22 0.15 11.86
N LEU A 109 -11.78 -0.58 10.85
CA LEU A 109 -11.85 -0.18 9.45
C LEU A 109 -12.58 -1.25 8.64
N GLN A 110 -13.63 -0.83 7.92
CA GLN A 110 -14.35 -1.66 6.96
C GLN A 110 -14.14 -1.09 5.55
N VAL A 111 -13.71 -1.93 4.62
CA VAL A 111 -13.45 -1.58 3.23
C VAL A 111 -14.27 -2.48 2.31
N ARG A 112 -14.88 -1.89 1.28
CA ARG A 112 -15.50 -2.61 0.18
C ARG A 112 -14.47 -2.75 -0.94
N ALA A 113 -14.09 -3.98 -1.27
CA ALA A 113 -13.22 -4.32 -2.38
C ALA A 113 -14.01 -4.44 -3.70
N PRO A 114 -13.35 -4.35 -4.86
CA PRO A 114 -13.91 -4.83 -6.12
C PRO A 114 -14.37 -6.28 -6.00
N LYS A 115 -15.51 -6.65 -6.65
CA LYS A 115 -16.06 -8.01 -6.53
C LYS A 115 -15.06 -9.09 -6.92
N VAL A 116 -14.25 -8.83 -7.95
CA VAL A 116 -13.23 -9.77 -8.45
C VAL A 116 -12.18 -10.13 -7.41
N LEU A 117 -11.90 -9.22 -6.47
CA LEU A 117 -10.90 -9.45 -5.41
C LEU A 117 -11.47 -10.19 -4.19
N SER A 118 -12.79 -10.28 -4.04
CA SER A 118 -13.41 -10.82 -2.81
C SER A 118 -13.04 -12.28 -2.52
N ARG A 119 -12.80 -13.07 -3.56
CA ARG A 119 -12.42 -14.50 -3.45
C ARG A 119 -11.03 -14.72 -2.85
N TYR A 120 -10.16 -13.72 -2.94
CA TYR A 120 -8.78 -13.76 -2.42
C TYR A 120 -8.67 -13.24 -0.98
N ILE A 121 -9.72 -12.63 -0.45
CA ILE A 121 -9.72 -12.02 0.88
C ILE A 121 -10.32 -13.02 1.86
N ALA A 122 -9.47 -13.62 2.68
CA ALA A 122 -9.87 -14.64 3.63
C ALA A 122 -9.82 -14.14 5.09
N ARG A 123 -10.77 -14.58 5.92
CA ARG A 123 -10.71 -14.34 7.37
C ARG A 123 -9.42 -14.90 7.93
N LYS A 124 -8.70 -14.10 8.74
CA LYS A 124 -7.38 -14.40 9.32
C LYS A 124 -6.22 -14.45 8.30
N GLY A 125 -6.51 -14.20 7.03
CA GLY A 125 -5.48 -13.95 6.02
C GLY A 125 -4.97 -12.52 6.05
N SER A 126 -4.01 -12.21 5.20
CA SER A 126 -3.41 -10.89 5.04
C SER A 126 -4.04 -10.12 3.88
N ILE A 127 -4.04 -8.80 3.99
CA ILE A 127 -4.38 -7.86 2.92
C ILE A 127 -3.47 -6.63 3.07
N CYS A 128 -3.01 -6.08 1.95
CA CYS A 128 -2.29 -4.82 1.96
C CYS A 128 -3.24 -3.67 1.60
N ILE A 129 -3.33 -2.66 2.46
CA ILE A 129 -4.13 -1.44 2.25
C ILE A 129 -3.19 -0.24 2.24
N ASP A 130 -3.10 0.49 1.11
CA ASP A 130 -2.20 1.65 0.96
C ASP A 130 -0.75 1.36 1.41
N GLY A 131 -0.25 0.15 1.14
CA GLY A 131 1.08 -0.31 1.54
C GLY A 131 1.18 -0.81 2.98
N VAL A 132 0.07 -0.96 3.70
CA VAL A 132 0.05 -1.45 5.09
C VAL A 132 -0.46 -2.89 5.14
N SER A 133 0.35 -3.81 5.66
CA SER A 133 -0.03 -5.20 5.94
C SER A 133 -1.01 -5.27 7.10
N LEU A 134 -2.17 -5.87 6.88
CA LEU A 134 -3.25 -5.96 7.87
C LEU A 134 -3.87 -7.34 7.88
N THR A 135 -4.27 -7.80 9.07
CA THR A 135 -5.00 -9.06 9.23
C THR A 135 -6.50 -8.83 9.03
N VAL A 136 -7.11 -9.64 8.19
CA VAL A 136 -8.56 -9.63 7.95
C VAL A 136 -9.30 -10.30 9.10
N ASN A 137 -10.16 -9.55 9.78
CA ASN A 137 -10.96 -10.08 10.90
C ASN A 137 -12.27 -10.73 10.44
N ARG A 138 -12.90 -10.15 9.44
CA ARG A 138 -14.19 -10.60 8.92
C ARG A 138 -14.32 -10.29 7.43
N VAL A 139 -15.04 -11.17 6.73
CA VAL A 139 -15.43 -10.95 5.32
C VAL A 139 -16.93 -11.11 5.21
N ARG A 140 -17.60 -10.18 4.52
CA ARG A 140 -19.02 -10.24 4.19
C ARG A 140 -19.21 -9.82 2.73
N ARG A 141 -19.54 -10.76 1.86
CA ARG A 141 -19.60 -10.55 0.41
C ARG A 141 -18.27 -9.96 -0.09
N ASN A 142 -18.27 -8.74 -0.63
CA ASN A 142 -17.07 -8.01 -1.08
C ASN A 142 -16.59 -6.94 -0.10
N ALA A 143 -17.09 -6.90 1.13
CA ALA A 143 -16.58 -6.05 2.19
C ALA A 143 -15.81 -6.87 3.23
N PHE A 144 -14.72 -6.32 3.72
CA PHE A 144 -13.91 -6.91 4.77
C PHE A 144 -13.57 -5.92 5.87
N GLU A 145 -13.21 -6.45 7.03
CA GLU A 145 -12.96 -5.70 8.24
C GLU A 145 -11.55 -5.98 8.76
N VAL A 146 -10.84 -4.94 9.15
CA VAL A 146 -9.53 -5.00 9.81
C VAL A 146 -9.52 -4.12 11.05
N ASN A 147 -8.61 -4.39 11.98
CA ASN A 147 -8.38 -3.52 13.12
C ASN A 147 -7.02 -2.83 12.97
N LEU A 148 -7.03 -1.50 13.08
CA LEU A 148 -5.85 -0.66 13.12
C LEU A 148 -5.44 -0.43 14.57
N ILE A 149 -4.30 -0.96 14.98
CA ILE A 149 -3.75 -0.72 16.31
C ILE A 149 -3.25 0.72 16.43
N PRO A 150 -3.14 1.29 17.65
CA PRO A 150 -2.71 2.67 17.85
C PRO A 150 -1.37 3.01 17.16
N HIS A 151 -0.43 2.07 17.14
CA HIS A 151 0.84 2.25 16.45
C HIS A 151 0.64 2.48 14.94
N THR A 152 -0.15 1.63 14.27
CA THR A 152 -0.46 1.76 12.83
C THR A 152 -1.11 3.10 12.52
N LEU A 153 -2.07 3.54 13.33
CA LEU A 153 -2.71 4.85 13.17
C LEU A 153 -1.70 5.99 13.32
N LYS A 154 -0.72 5.85 14.23
CA LYS A 154 0.30 6.89 14.48
C LYS A 154 1.28 7.04 13.32
N VAL A 155 1.73 5.93 12.71
CA VAL A 155 2.85 5.91 11.76
C VAL A 155 2.42 5.84 10.28
N THR A 156 1.12 5.77 9.98
CA THR A 156 0.61 5.66 8.61
C THR A 156 -0.44 6.71 8.28
N THR A 157 -0.77 6.84 7.00
CA THR A 157 -1.86 7.70 6.50
C THR A 157 -3.24 7.17 6.87
N LEU A 158 -3.38 5.91 7.31
CA LEU A 158 -4.66 5.26 7.59
C LEU A 158 -5.49 5.98 8.66
N LYS A 159 -4.86 6.73 9.57
CA LYS A 159 -5.56 7.59 10.55
C LYS A 159 -6.51 8.62 9.92
N ARG A 160 -6.30 8.97 8.65
CA ARG A 160 -7.09 10.00 7.94
C ARG A 160 -8.23 9.42 7.11
N LEU A 161 -8.36 8.11 7.07
CA LEU A 161 -9.41 7.46 6.30
C LEU A 161 -10.78 7.83 6.85
N LYS A 162 -11.68 8.19 5.92
CA LYS A 162 -13.08 8.48 6.19
C LYS A 162 -13.96 7.70 5.23
N ARG A 163 -15.22 7.53 5.53
CA ARG A 163 -16.20 6.90 4.62
C ARG A 163 -16.14 7.56 3.23
N GLY A 164 -16.12 6.74 2.19
CA GLY A 164 -16.04 7.17 0.79
C GLY A 164 -14.61 7.34 0.25
N VAL A 165 -13.58 7.38 1.11
CA VAL A 165 -12.18 7.48 0.66
C VAL A 165 -11.79 6.20 -0.07
N LYS A 166 -11.08 6.35 -1.19
CA LYS A 166 -10.49 5.26 -1.98
C LYS A 166 -9.15 4.86 -1.39
N VAL A 167 -8.87 3.57 -1.38
CA VAL A 167 -7.61 2.97 -0.90
C VAL A 167 -7.09 1.94 -1.90
N ASN A 168 -5.78 1.84 -2.06
CA ASN A 168 -5.14 0.81 -2.86
C ASN A 168 -5.19 -0.53 -2.12
N LEU A 169 -5.54 -1.59 -2.84
CA LEU A 169 -5.59 -2.95 -2.31
C LEU A 169 -4.64 -3.84 -3.10
N GLU A 170 -3.83 -4.60 -2.37
CA GLU A 170 -3.07 -5.72 -2.91
C GLU A 170 -3.45 -6.97 -2.13
N ILE A 171 -3.88 -8.02 -2.82
CA ILE A 171 -4.21 -9.32 -2.22
C ILE A 171 -2.93 -10.02 -1.77
N ASP A 172 -3.05 -10.98 -0.87
CA ASP A 172 -1.93 -11.85 -0.50
C ASP A 172 -1.43 -12.61 -1.74
N LEU A 173 -0.12 -12.51 -2.00
CA LEU A 173 0.53 -13.12 -3.15
C LEU A 173 0.27 -14.63 -3.24
N LEU A 174 0.17 -15.31 -2.10
CA LEU A 174 -0.13 -16.75 -2.05
C LEU A 174 -1.51 -17.06 -2.64
N ALA A 175 -2.51 -16.24 -2.40
CA ALA A 175 -3.85 -16.43 -2.95
C ALA A 175 -3.85 -16.36 -4.48
N ARG A 176 -3.03 -15.48 -5.09
CA ARG A 176 -2.89 -15.34 -6.54
C ARG A 176 -2.34 -16.59 -7.19
N TYR A 177 -1.28 -17.16 -6.65
CA TYR A 177 -0.65 -18.35 -7.21
C TYR A 177 -1.48 -19.62 -6.97
N LEU A 178 -2.11 -19.74 -5.78
CA LEU A 178 -3.04 -20.84 -5.51
C LEU A 178 -4.20 -20.87 -6.51
N GLU A 179 -4.81 -19.73 -6.79
CA GLU A 179 -5.88 -19.68 -7.80
C GLU A 179 -5.39 -20.15 -9.16
N ARG A 180 -4.25 -19.66 -9.62
CA ARG A 180 -3.72 -20.03 -10.92
C ARG A 180 -3.48 -21.54 -11.03
N LEU A 181 -2.93 -22.16 -9.99
CA LEU A 181 -2.67 -23.60 -9.95
C LEU A 181 -3.95 -24.43 -9.88
N MET A 182 -5.00 -23.92 -9.22
CA MET A 182 -6.29 -24.62 -9.10
C MET A 182 -7.22 -24.41 -10.30
N SER A 183 -6.92 -23.48 -11.19
CA SER A 183 -7.73 -23.13 -12.36
C SER A 183 -7.20 -23.74 -13.67
N SER A 184 -6.18 -24.60 -13.56
CA SER A 184 -5.56 -25.32 -14.71
C SER A 184 -6.17 -26.68 -14.94
#